data_ff95381fd062d73cbbdf0b1274c7c949
#
_entry.id   ff95381fd062d73cbbdf0b1274c7c949
#
_cell.length_a   1.000
_cell.length_b   1.000
_cell.length_c   1.000
_cell.angle_alpha   90.00
_cell.angle_beta   90.00
_cell.angle_gamma   90.00
#
_symmetry.space_group_name_H-M   'P 1'
#
loop_
_entity.id
_entity.type
_entity.pdbx_description
1 polymer ?
#
loop_
_entity_poly.entity_id
_entity_poly.type
_entity_poly.pdbx_seq_one_letter_code
_entity_poly.pdbx_strand_id
1 'polypeptide(L)'
;MSFISVLFALLLEQARPLGRGNLVHASLRAWVRWSTRNFDAGKSHHGWLAWGLSVGAPALFALLIYGLLDRFVGWPVAMLWSVAVLYVTLGFRQFSFHFTQIRDALANGDEDRAREVLAAWKQIDASELPRSEIVRHVIEYSVLAAHRHVFGVLAWFSVLAAFGLGPAGAVLYRLSEFVVRYWQHKSDAHHHPVSPALQQTAVDAWRAIDWLPARLTAISFAVVGSFEDAIDGWRNYVPTSQDDGGSDSDGIVLAATSGAVNIRLGTAVSNVAGAATQPAGQQPEVAHLAVIVGLVWRTVVMWMVLLALLTLARLLG
;
A
#
# COMPACT_ATOMS: atom_id res chain seq x y z
N MET A 1 -13.97 -9.17 -17.25
CA MET A 1 -13.31 -7.94 -17.70
C MET A 1 -12.23 -7.44 -16.73
N SER A 2 -12.39 -7.63 -15.43
CA SER A 2 -11.44 -7.15 -14.42
C SER A 2 -10.02 -7.70 -14.60
N PHE A 3 -9.85 -8.99 -14.94
CA PHE A 3 -8.55 -9.60 -15.21
C PHE A 3 -7.78 -8.88 -16.30
N ILE A 4 -8.43 -8.65 -17.46
CA ILE A 4 -7.79 -7.98 -18.61
C ILE A 4 -7.36 -6.56 -18.26
N SER A 5 -8.20 -5.81 -17.54
CA SER A 5 -7.87 -4.44 -17.09
C SER A 5 -6.66 -4.43 -16.17
N VAL A 6 -6.58 -5.36 -15.21
CA VAL A 6 -5.44 -5.47 -14.28
C VAL A 6 -4.17 -5.88 -15.02
N LEU A 7 -4.26 -6.87 -15.93
CA LEU A 7 -3.12 -7.33 -16.71
C LEU A 7 -2.51 -6.20 -17.54
N PHE A 8 -3.33 -5.48 -18.30
CA PHE A 8 -2.84 -4.36 -19.12
C PHE A 8 -2.29 -3.22 -18.26
N ALA A 9 -2.93 -2.91 -17.13
CA ALA A 9 -2.44 -1.86 -16.24
C ALA A 9 -1.06 -2.21 -15.65
N LEU A 10 -0.85 -3.46 -15.22
CA LEU A 10 0.45 -3.95 -14.72
C LEU A 10 1.52 -3.94 -15.82
N LEU A 11 1.18 -4.38 -17.03
CA LEU A 11 2.12 -4.36 -18.15
C LEU A 11 2.51 -2.93 -18.55
N LEU A 12 1.56 -2.00 -18.58
CA LEU A 12 1.82 -0.60 -18.87
C LEU A 12 2.69 0.04 -17.79
N GLU A 13 2.42 -0.26 -16.50
CA GLU A 13 3.19 0.26 -15.38
C GLU A 13 4.63 -0.25 -15.40
N GLN A 14 4.84 -1.51 -15.80
CA GLN A 14 6.18 -2.06 -15.98
C GLN A 14 6.93 -1.45 -17.18
N ALA A 15 6.23 -1.25 -18.30
CA ALA A 15 6.83 -0.70 -19.52
C ALA A 15 7.16 0.79 -19.38
N ARG A 16 6.22 1.56 -18.81
CA ARG A 16 6.34 3.02 -18.68
C ARG A 16 5.78 3.49 -17.32
N PRO A 17 6.58 3.50 -16.26
CA PRO A 17 6.12 3.98 -14.96
C PRO A 17 5.83 5.48 -15.00
N LEU A 18 4.74 5.88 -14.35
CA LEU A 18 4.41 7.29 -14.19
C LEU A 18 5.43 8.00 -13.28
N GLY A 19 6.02 9.08 -13.76
CA GLY A 19 6.90 9.92 -12.97
C GLY A 19 6.17 10.59 -11.79
N ARG A 20 6.88 10.82 -10.67
CA ARG A 20 6.32 11.46 -9.46
C ARG A 20 5.73 12.87 -9.67
N GLY A 21 6.09 13.54 -10.76
CA GLY A 21 5.67 14.91 -11.10
C GLY A 21 4.56 15.00 -12.15
N ASN A 22 3.82 13.91 -12.44
CA ASN A 22 2.79 13.94 -13.48
C ASN A 22 1.61 14.86 -13.10
N LEU A 23 0.91 15.36 -14.14
CA LEU A 23 -0.21 16.30 -14.00
C LEU A 23 -1.34 15.74 -13.12
N VAL A 24 -1.61 14.43 -13.16
CA VAL A 24 -2.68 13.80 -12.37
C VAL A 24 -2.38 13.89 -10.88
N HIS A 25 -1.15 13.55 -10.46
CA HIS A 25 -0.73 13.67 -9.06
C HIS A 25 -0.68 15.15 -8.60
N ALA A 26 -0.31 16.06 -9.48
CA ALA A 26 -0.32 17.48 -9.17
C ALA A 26 -1.76 18.00 -8.96
N SER A 27 -2.69 17.60 -9.83
CA SER A 27 -4.11 17.96 -9.73
C SER A 27 -4.77 17.37 -8.48
N LEU A 28 -4.50 16.11 -8.15
CA LEU A 28 -5.02 15.48 -6.94
C LEU A 28 -4.49 16.16 -5.67
N ARG A 29 -3.21 16.51 -5.64
CA ARG A 29 -2.63 17.30 -4.53
C ARG A 29 -3.28 18.69 -4.41
N ALA A 30 -3.54 19.35 -5.53
CA ALA A 30 -4.22 20.64 -5.53
C ALA A 30 -5.67 20.51 -5.04
N TRP A 31 -6.38 19.45 -5.45
CA TRP A 31 -7.73 19.13 -5.00
C TRP A 31 -7.80 18.87 -3.48
N VAL A 32 -6.96 17.99 -2.96
CA VAL A 32 -6.91 17.71 -1.51
C VAL A 32 -6.56 18.97 -0.72
N ARG A 33 -5.63 19.79 -1.22
CA ARG A 33 -5.27 21.08 -0.60
C ARG A 33 -6.43 22.05 -0.58
N TRP A 34 -7.17 22.15 -1.67
CA TRP A 34 -8.36 22.98 -1.77
C TRP A 34 -9.44 22.50 -0.80
N SER A 35 -9.74 21.20 -0.75
CA SER A 35 -10.70 20.61 0.17
C SER A 35 -10.33 20.89 1.63
N THR A 36 -9.06 20.68 2.01
CA THR A 36 -8.56 20.97 3.36
C THR A 36 -8.78 22.44 3.73
N ARG A 37 -8.43 23.37 2.85
CA ARG A 37 -8.56 24.81 3.14
C ARG A 37 -10.00 25.29 3.33
N ASN A 38 -10.95 24.69 2.63
CA ASN A 38 -12.34 25.15 2.63
C ASN A 38 -13.21 24.43 3.68
N PHE A 39 -12.84 23.22 4.11
CA PHE A 39 -13.69 22.39 4.97
C PHE A 39 -13.07 22.03 6.31
N ASP A 40 -11.82 22.40 6.59
CA ASP A 40 -11.21 22.20 7.90
C ASP A 40 -11.65 23.30 8.88
N ALA A 41 -12.78 23.08 9.56
CA ALA A 41 -13.30 23.96 10.59
C ALA A 41 -13.09 23.42 12.02
N GLY A 42 -12.19 22.45 12.20
CA GLY A 42 -11.80 21.92 13.51
C GLY A 42 -12.84 21.04 14.23
N LYS A 43 -13.98 20.74 13.60
CA LYS A 43 -15.01 19.86 14.17
C LYS A 43 -15.02 18.50 13.46
N SER A 44 -15.34 17.41 14.18
CA SER A 44 -15.28 16.05 13.65
C SER A 44 -16.18 15.81 12.43
N HIS A 45 -17.38 16.37 12.39
CA HIS A 45 -18.27 16.24 11.23
C HIS A 45 -17.74 16.96 9.98
N HIS A 46 -17.01 18.08 10.15
CA HIS A 46 -16.33 18.75 9.05
C HIS A 46 -15.14 17.91 8.56
N GLY A 47 -14.47 17.17 9.47
CA GLY A 47 -13.43 16.20 9.10
C GLY A 47 -13.95 15.14 8.13
N TRP A 48 -15.10 14.53 8.42
CA TRP A 48 -15.72 13.53 7.53
C TRP A 48 -16.19 14.13 6.20
N LEU A 49 -16.69 15.36 6.19
CA LEU A 49 -17.03 16.06 4.95
C LEU A 49 -15.80 16.36 4.10
N ALA A 50 -14.74 16.87 4.71
CA ALA A 50 -13.49 17.15 4.02
C ALA A 50 -12.84 15.87 3.48
N TRP A 51 -12.84 14.79 4.25
CA TRP A 51 -12.35 13.49 3.82
C TRP A 51 -13.23 12.92 2.68
N GLY A 52 -14.55 12.92 2.85
CA GLY A 52 -15.49 12.45 1.84
C GLY A 52 -15.36 13.21 0.52
N LEU A 53 -15.15 14.53 0.57
CA LEU A 53 -14.91 15.33 -0.62
C LEU A 53 -13.54 15.04 -1.23
N SER A 54 -12.49 14.88 -0.40
CA SER A 54 -11.13 14.63 -0.88
C SER A 54 -10.99 13.27 -1.56
N VAL A 55 -11.66 12.25 -1.05
CA VAL A 55 -11.54 10.84 -1.47
C VAL A 55 -12.78 10.39 -2.24
N GLY A 56 -13.97 10.63 -1.69
CA GLY A 56 -15.23 10.14 -2.26
C GLY A 56 -15.59 10.82 -3.58
N ALA A 57 -15.41 12.13 -3.71
CA ALA A 57 -15.75 12.83 -4.94
C ALA A 57 -14.93 12.35 -6.16
N PRO A 58 -13.58 12.18 -6.09
CA PRO A 58 -12.83 11.60 -7.20
C PRO A 58 -13.19 10.13 -7.48
N ALA A 59 -13.50 9.34 -6.44
CA ALA A 59 -13.94 7.96 -6.62
C ALA A 59 -15.31 7.88 -7.34
N LEU A 60 -16.26 8.73 -6.93
CA LEU A 60 -17.56 8.88 -7.61
C LEU A 60 -17.40 9.40 -9.04
N PHE A 61 -16.51 10.35 -9.27
CA PHE A 61 -16.22 10.84 -10.61
C PHE A 61 -15.68 9.74 -11.52
N ALA A 62 -14.74 8.92 -11.03
CA ALA A 62 -14.24 7.76 -11.78
C ALA A 62 -15.34 6.73 -12.08
N LEU A 63 -16.26 6.51 -11.13
CA LEU A 63 -17.42 5.65 -11.30
C LEU A 63 -18.40 6.21 -12.34
N LEU A 64 -18.72 7.50 -12.28
CA LEU A 64 -19.64 8.15 -13.22
C LEU A 64 -19.11 8.07 -14.65
N ILE A 65 -17.82 8.37 -14.86
CA ILE A 65 -17.20 8.21 -16.19
C ILE A 65 -17.30 6.76 -16.66
N TYR A 66 -16.97 5.80 -15.79
CA TYR A 66 -17.08 4.38 -16.12
C TYR A 66 -18.51 4.01 -16.55
N GLY A 67 -19.52 4.39 -15.78
CA GLY A 67 -20.91 4.10 -16.08
C GLY A 67 -21.42 4.78 -17.37
N LEU A 68 -21.02 6.03 -17.62
CA LEU A 68 -21.33 6.74 -18.85
C LEU A 68 -20.69 6.06 -20.07
N LEU A 69 -19.41 5.69 -19.96
CA LEU A 69 -18.70 5.01 -21.04
C LEU A 69 -19.32 3.63 -21.34
N ASP A 70 -19.60 2.86 -20.29
CA ASP A 70 -20.24 1.54 -20.43
C ASP A 70 -21.62 1.63 -21.09
N ARG A 71 -22.43 2.64 -20.69
CA ARG A 71 -23.81 2.82 -21.16
C ARG A 71 -23.91 3.38 -22.58
N PHE A 72 -23.06 4.37 -22.95
CA PHE A 72 -23.19 5.13 -24.20
C PHE A 72 -22.19 4.73 -25.27
N VAL A 73 -21.02 4.24 -24.91
CA VAL A 73 -19.94 3.90 -25.86
C VAL A 73 -19.71 2.39 -25.91
N GLY A 74 -19.97 1.70 -24.81
CA GLY A 74 -19.83 0.26 -24.66
C GLY A 74 -18.65 -0.20 -23.81
N TRP A 75 -18.73 -1.46 -23.43
CA TRP A 75 -17.79 -2.10 -22.50
C TRP A 75 -16.29 -2.00 -22.87
N PRO A 76 -15.85 -1.99 -24.16
CA PRO A 76 -14.43 -1.93 -24.46
C PRO A 76 -13.79 -0.60 -24.01
N VAL A 77 -14.52 0.52 -24.18
CA VAL A 77 -14.03 1.85 -23.78
C VAL A 77 -14.09 2.00 -22.26
N ALA A 78 -15.13 1.46 -21.61
CA ALA A 78 -15.19 1.41 -20.13
C ALA A 78 -14.03 0.56 -19.55
N MET A 79 -13.63 -0.52 -20.22
CA MET A 79 -12.45 -1.30 -19.86
C MET A 79 -11.16 -0.48 -20.00
N LEU A 80 -10.97 0.25 -21.09
CA LEU A 80 -9.81 1.13 -21.29
C LEU A 80 -9.74 2.21 -20.21
N TRP A 81 -10.87 2.77 -19.80
CA TRP A 81 -10.95 3.68 -18.66
C TRP A 81 -10.47 3.01 -17.36
N SER A 82 -10.91 1.77 -17.10
CA SER A 82 -10.46 1.01 -15.93
C SER A 82 -8.96 0.75 -15.97
N VAL A 83 -8.38 0.43 -17.14
CA VAL A 83 -6.93 0.30 -17.34
C VAL A 83 -6.22 1.62 -17.02
N ALA A 84 -6.71 2.75 -17.53
CA ALA A 84 -6.11 4.06 -17.29
C ALA A 84 -6.14 4.44 -15.81
N VAL A 85 -7.25 4.23 -15.10
CA VAL A 85 -7.37 4.49 -13.66
C VAL A 85 -6.44 3.58 -12.86
N LEU A 86 -6.42 2.28 -13.16
CA LEU A 86 -5.49 1.34 -12.51
C LEU A 86 -4.04 1.72 -12.75
N TYR A 87 -3.67 2.08 -13.97
CA TYR A 87 -2.32 2.53 -14.31
C TYR A 87 -1.87 3.75 -13.49
N VAL A 88 -2.80 4.69 -13.22
CA VAL A 88 -2.51 5.87 -12.39
C VAL A 88 -2.45 5.54 -10.91
N THR A 89 -3.25 4.57 -10.45
CA THR A 89 -3.35 4.23 -9.02
C THR A 89 -2.33 3.19 -8.55
N LEU A 90 -1.86 2.33 -9.46
CA LEU A 90 -0.77 1.39 -9.19
C LEU A 90 0.58 2.14 -9.11
N GLY A 91 1.53 1.61 -8.34
CA GLY A 91 2.82 2.24 -8.12
C GLY A 91 3.94 1.25 -7.81
N PHE A 92 3.99 0.11 -8.51
CA PHE A 92 4.95 -0.96 -8.26
C PHE A 92 6.42 -0.49 -8.43
N ARG A 93 6.70 0.33 -9.44
CA ARG A 93 8.07 0.75 -9.74
C ARG A 93 8.58 1.90 -8.87
N GLN A 94 7.72 2.58 -8.13
CA GLN A 94 8.13 3.73 -7.30
C GLN A 94 9.08 3.33 -6.16
N PHE A 95 8.92 2.14 -5.59
CA PHE A 95 9.78 1.64 -4.53
C PHE A 95 10.95 0.80 -5.06
N SER A 96 10.83 0.18 -6.24
CA SER A 96 11.85 -0.72 -6.78
C SER A 96 13.18 -0.02 -7.10
N PHE A 97 13.16 1.27 -7.40
CA PHE A 97 14.38 2.04 -7.70
C PHE A 97 15.31 2.15 -6.49
N HIS A 98 14.79 2.63 -5.36
CA HIS A 98 15.57 2.75 -4.12
C HIS A 98 15.95 1.39 -3.55
N PHE A 99 15.03 0.42 -3.63
CA PHE A 99 15.30 -0.97 -3.26
C PHE A 99 16.51 -1.53 -4.01
N THR A 100 16.55 -1.35 -5.35
CA THR A 100 17.66 -1.84 -6.18
C THR A 100 18.96 -1.16 -5.83
N GLN A 101 18.96 0.18 -5.63
CA GLN A 101 20.15 0.92 -5.24
C GLN A 101 20.72 0.43 -3.91
N ILE A 102 19.88 0.21 -2.89
CA ILE A 102 20.33 -0.28 -1.57
C ILE A 102 20.83 -1.71 -1.69
N ARG A 103 20.11 -2.57 -2.40
CA ARG A 103 20.54 -3.96 -2.63
C ARG A 103 21.92 -4.02 -3.29
N ASP A 104 22.12 -3.24 -4.34
CA ASP A 104 23.37 -3.23 -5.10
C ASP A 104 24.52 -2.64 -4.27
N ALA A 105 24.28 -1.59 -3.48
CA ALA A 105 25.25 -1.05 -2.53
C ALA A 105 25.66 -2.10 -1.48
N LEU A 106 24.70 -2.78 -0.86
CA LEU A 106 24.97 -3.84 0.12
C LEU A 106 25.68 -5.05 -0.49
N ALA A 107 25.35 -5.41 -1.74
CA ALA A 107 26.03 -6.50 -2.47
C ALA A 107 27.51 -6.17 -2.74
N ASN A 108 27.82 -4.90 -3.00
CA ASN A 108 29.18 -4.41 -3.20
C ASN A 108 29.95 -4.10 -1.90
N GLY A 109 29.32 -4.28 -0.73
CA GLY A 109 29.92 -3.98 0.56
C GLY A 109 29.94 -2.49 0.92
N ASP A 110 29.27 -1.64 0.15
CA ASP A 110 29.17 -0.19 0.38
C ASP A 110 27.99 0.13 1.31
N GLU A 111 28.22 -0.07 2.62
CA GLU A 111 27.18 0.15 3.63
C GLU A 111 26.85 1.63 3.81
N ASP A 112 27.82 2.52 3.63
CA ASP A 112 27.61 3.97 3.78
C ASP A 112 26.65 4.48 2.69
N ARG A 113 26.83 4.03 1.48
CA ARG A 113 25.91 4.32 0.39
C ARG A 113 24.52 3.77 0.63
N ALA A 114 24.42 2.56 1.18
CA ALA A 114 23.15 1.96 1.56
C ALA A 114 22.42 2.78 2.64
N ARG A 115 23.14 3.29 3.66
CA ARG A 115 22.61 4.19 4.70
C ARG A 115 22.12 5.50 4.12
N GLU A 116 22.90 6.15 3.27
CA GLU A 116 22.49 7.39 2.60
C GLU A 116 21.19 7.24 1.80
N VAL A 117 21.10 6.19 0.97
CA VAL A 117 19.92 5.96 0.15
C VAL A 117 18.69 5.63 1.03
N LEU A 118 18.89 4.85 2.11
CA LEU A 118 17.81 4.53 3.06
C LEU A 118 17.34 5.79 3.79
N ALA A 119 18.26 6.62 4.28
CA ALA A 119 17.96 7.87 4.96
C ALA A 119 17.16 8.82 4.06
N ALA A 120 17.60 8.99 2.81
CA ALA A 120 16.91 9.81 1.82
C ALA A 120 15.52 9.25 1.45
N TRP A 121 15.38 7.92 1.40
CA TRP A 121 14.12 7.26 1.04
C TRP A 121 13.08 7.31 2.15
N LYS A 122 13.48 7.00 3.39
CA LYS A 122 12.58 6.95 4.56
C LYS A 122 12.53 8.25 5.36
N GLN A 123 13.44 9.19 5.11
CA GLN A 123 13.63 10.40 5.91
C GLN A 123 13.88 10.09 7.41
N ILE A 124 14.70 9.08 7.67
CA ILE A 124 15.16 8.68 9.00
C ILE A 124 16.66 8.88 9.13
N ASP A 125 17.14 9.00 10.34
CA ASP A 125 18.59 8.91 10.60
C ASP A 125 19.03 7.43 10.52
N ALA A 126 19.83 7.12 9.52
CA ALA A 126 20.35 5.79 9.27
C ALA A 126 21.86 5.70 9.48
N SER A 127 22.50 6.77 10.00
CA SER A 127 23.96 6.91 10.08
C SER A 127 24.65 5.77 10.86
N GLU A 128 24.00 5.26 11.92
CA GLU A 128 24.57 4.23 12.79
C GLU A 128 23.88 2.86 12.66
N LEU A 129 22.98 2.68 11.68
CA LEU A 129 22.27 1.43 11.52
C LEU A 129 23.23 0.30 11.09
N PRO A 130 23.24 -0.86 11.80
CA PRO A 130 23.96 -2.03 11.37
C PRO A 130 23.34 -2.62 10.10
N ARG A 131 24.11 -3.38 9.33
CA ARG A 131 23.70 -3.97 8.05
C ARG A 131 22.38 -4.73 8.12
N SER A 132 22.16 -5.51 9.16
CA SER A 132 20.93 -6.28 9.37
C SER A 132 19.71 -5.37 9.54
N GLU A 133 19.86 -4.23 10.22
CA GLU A 133 18.79 -3.25 10.40
C GLU A 133 18.49 -2.50 9.10
N ILE A 134 19.51 -2.16 8.31
CA ILE A 134 19.31 -1.60 6.96
C ILE A 134 18.45 -2.56 6.12
N VAL A 135 18.82 -3.84 6.08
CA VAL A 135 18.08 -4.87 5.34
C VAL A 135 16.65 -5.01 5.87
N ARG A 136 16.47 -5.05 7.21
CA ARG A 136 15.15 -5.11 7.83
C ARG A 136 14.25 -3.96 7.37
N HIS A 137 14.73 -2.72 7.49
CA HIS A 137 13.97 -1.54 7.07
C HIS A 137 13.61 -1.56 5.57
N VAL A 138 14.54 -2.01 4.72
CA VAL A 138 14.29 -2.13 3.28
C VAL A 138 13.20 -3.17 2.99
N ILE A 139 13.23 -4.31 3.67
CA ILE A 139 12.20 -5.35 3.54
C ILE A 139 10.84 -4.82 4.01
N GLU A 140 10.75 -4.29 5.23
CA GLU A 140 9.51 -3.76 5.81
C GLU A 140 8.87 -2.72 4.90
N TYR A 141 9.67 -1.74 4.47
CA TYR A 141 9.15 -0.68 3.61
C TYR A 141 8.71 -1.21 2.24
N SER A 142 9.44 -2.15 1.66
CA SER A 142 9.10 -2.74 0.35
C SER A 142 7.82 -3.58 0.42
N VAL A 143 7.65 -4.35 1.48
CA VAL A 143 6.45 -5.15 1.74
C VAL A 143 5.22 -4.25 1.91
N LEU A 144 5.33 -3.22 2.76
CA LEU A 144 4.25 -2.27 2.98
C LEU A 144 3.96 -1.43 1.72
N ALA A 145 4.98 -1.09 0.94
CA ALA A 145 4.79 -0.42 -0.34
C ALA A 145 4.08 -1.31 -1.35
N ALA A 146 4.45 -2.60 -1.45
CA ALA A 146 3.75 -3.56 -2.30
C ALA A 146 2.29 -3.74 -1.86
N HIS A 147 2.04 -3.84 -0.54
CA HIS A 147 0.69 -3.90 0.01
C HIS A 147 -0.12 -2.66 -0.40
N ARG A 148 0.35 -1.46 -0.11
CA ARG A 148 -0.39 -0.20 -0.32
C ARG A 148 -0.52 0.21 -1.78
N HIS A 149 0.48 -0.08 -2.61
CA HIS A 149 0.51 0.36 -4.01
C HIS A 149 0.05 -0.69 -5.02
N VAL A 150 -0.04 -1.96 -4.60
CA VAL A 150 -0.46 -3.06 -5.49
C VAL A 150 -1.63 -3.82 -4.88
N PHE A 151 -1.42 -4.57 -3.80
CA PHE A 151 -2.44 -5.50 -3.30
C PHE A 151 -3.70 -4.80 -2.78
N GLY A 152 -3.57 -3.70 -2.06
CA GLY A 152 -4.71 -2.93 -1.57
C GLY A 152 -5.52 -2.29 -2.70
N VAL A 153 -4.83 -1.77 -3.72
CA VAL A 153 -5.48 -1.24 -4.93
C VAL A 153 -6.24 -2.35 -5.67
N LEU A 154 -5.60 -3.51 -5.87
CA LEU A 154 -6.22 -4.65 -6.54
C LEU A 154 -7.39 -5.23 -5.73
N ALA A 155 -7.28 -5.28 -4.40
CA ALA A 155 -8.34 -5.76 -3.53
C ALA A 155 -9.62 -4.93 -3.71
N TRP A 156 -9.54 -3.62 -3.50
CA TRP A 156 -10.71 -2.75 -3.65
C TRP A 156 -11.20 -2.62 -5.09
N PHE A 157 -10.30 -2.63 -6.06
CA PHE A 157 -10.71 -2.72 -7.46
C PHE A 157 -11.52 -3.98 -7.71
N SER A 158 -11.05 -5.14 -7.27
CA SER A 158 -11.71 -6.43 -7.50
C SER A 158 -13.07 -6.50 -6.80
N VAL A 159 -13.14 -6.04 -5.55
CA VAL A 159 -14.38 -6.00 -4.76
C VAL A 159 -15.43 -5.12 -5.46
N LEU A 160 -15.11 -3.85 -5.76
CA LEU A 160 -16.09 -2.95 -6.36
C LEU A 160 -16.41 -3.28 -7.82
N ALA A 161 -15.45 -3.79 -8.59
CA ALA A 161 -15.72 -4.28 -9.95
C ALA A 161 -16.62 -5.51 -9.95
N ALA A 162 -16.61 -6.32 -8.88
CA ALA A 162 -17.54 -7.43 -8.73
C ALA A 162 -19.03 -6.96 -8.64
N PHE A 163 -19.25 -5.78 -8.07
CA PHE A 163 -20.57 -5.13 -7.99
C PHE A 163 -20.86 -4.20 -9.18
N GLY A 164 -20.05 -4.19 -10.22
CA GLY A 164 -20.23 -3.33 -11.39
C GLY A 164 -19.82 -1.87 -11.18
N LEU A 165 -19.15 -1.54 -10.08
CA LEU A 165 -18.71 -0.18 -9.74
C LEU A 165 -17.37 0.22 -10.39
N GLY A 166 -16.88 -0.56 -11.34
CA GLY A 166 -15.70 -0.26 -12.14
C GLY A 166 -14.43 0.02 -11.31
N PRO A 167 -13.64 1.03 -11.71
CA PRO A 167 -12.37 1.32 -11.09
C PRO A 167 -12.45 2.20 -9.82
N ALA A 168 -13.65 2.52 -9.33
CA ALA A 168 -13.85 3.42 -8.19
C ALA A 168 -13.11 2.94 -6.92
N GLY A 169 -13.02 1.61 -6.71
CA GLY A 169 -12.32 1.03 -5.58
C GLY A 169 -10.82 1.31 -5.56
N ALA A 170 -10.18 1.28 -6.72
CA ALA A 170 -8.77 1.63 -6.86
C ALA A 170 -8.50 3.09 -6.46
N VAL A 171 -9.37 4.01 -6.91
CA VAL A 171 -9.30 5.43 -6.58
C VAL A 171 -9.55 5.65 -5.08
N LEU A 172 -10.61 5.04 -4.53
CA LEU A 172 -10.97 5.11 -3.12
C LEU A 172 -9.79 4.73 -2.23
N TYR A 173 -9.21 3.56 -2.45
CA TYR A 173 -8.10 3.06 -1.66
C TYR A 173 -6.87 3.95 -1.76
N ARG A 174 -6.47 4.29 -2.99
CA ARG A 174 -5.24 5.05 -3.23
C ARG A 174 -5.31 6.48 -2.71
N LEU A 175 -6.46 7.13 -2.82
CA LEU A 175 -6.65 8.47 -2.27
C LEU A 175 -6.77 8.47 -0.75
N SER A 176 -7.37 7.45 -0.14
CA SER A 176 -7.41 7.32 1.32
C SER A 176 -6.00 7.22 1.91
N GLU A 177 -5.14 6.40 1.31
CA GLU A 177 -3.74 6.27 1.69
C GLU A 177 -2.97 7.59 1.49
N PHE A 178 -3.20 8.25 0.35
CA PHE A 178 -2.55 9.53 0.06
C PHE A 178 -2.97 10.62 1.06
N VAL A 179 -4.26 10.72 1.37
CA VAL A 179 -4.81 11.78 2.24
C VAL A 179 -4.31 11.65 3.67
N VAL A 180 -4.29 10.44 4.24
CA VAL A 180 -3.80 10.24 5.61
C VAL A 180 -2.34 10.65 5.74
N ARG A 181 -1.48 10.25 4.80
CA ARG A 181 -0.06 10.64 4.80
C ARG A 181 0.15 12.12 4.53
N TYR A 182 -0.62 12.69 3.61
CA TYR A 182 -0.51 14.11 3.27
C TYR A 182 -0.87 15.01 4.46
N TRP A 183 -1.93 14.67 5.19
CA TRP A 183 -2.34 15.44 6.36
C TRP A 183 -1.41 15.24 7.56
N GLN A 184 -0.89 14.04 7.79
CA GLN A 184 0.14 13.79 8.80
C GLN A 184 1.42 14.61 8.52
N HIS A 185 2.00 14.46 7.33
CA HIS A 185 3.20 15.19 6.95
C HIS A 185 3.04 16.72 6.99
N LYS A 186 1.86 17.22 6.63
CA LYS A 186 1.58 18.65 6.68
C LYS A 186 1.44 19.18 8.11
N SER A 187 1.01 18.36 9.04
CA SER A 187 0.94 18.70 10.46
C SER A 187 2.32 18.82 11.10
N ASP A 188 3.23 17.91 10.72
CA ASP A 188 4.61 17.90 11.21
C ASP A 188 5.42 19.09 10.69
N ALA A 189 5.13 19.55 9.48
CA ALA A 189 5.78 20.71 8.84
C ALA A 189 5.12 22.03 9.21
N HIS A 190 5.17 22.47 10.41
CA HIS A 190 4.76 23.72 11.13
C HIS A 190 4.18 24.94 10.35
N HIS A 191 3.91 24.87 9.05
CA HIS A 191 3.54 26.03 8.24
C HIS A 191 2.03 26.21 8.00
N HIS A 192 1.21 25.20 8.26
CA HIS A 192 -0.26 25.25 8.31
C HIS A 192 -0.77 23.95 8.93
N PRO A 193 -0.87 23.84 10.25
CA PRO A 193 -1.31 22.61 10.90
C PRO A 193 -2.73 22.25 10.43
N VAL A 194 -2.91 20.99 10.11
CA VAL A 194 -4.23 20.39 9.85
C VAL A 194 -4.88 20.16 11.23
N SER A 195 -6.19 20.41 11.36
CA SER A 195 -6.84 20.21 12.65
C SER A 195 -6.72 18.77 13.15
N PRO A 196 -6.58 18.54 14.47
CA PRO A 196 -6.54 17.19 15.04
C PRO A 196 -7.77 16.36 14.67
N ALA A 197 -8.93 16.97 14.56
CA ALA A 197 -10.18 16.32 14.15
C ALA A 197 -10.10 15.77 12.72
N LEU A 198 -9.48 16.51 11.80
CA LEU A 198 -9.29 16.07 10.42
C LEU A 198 -8.26 14.94 10.31
N GLN A 199 -7.17 15.03 11.08
CA GLN A 199 -6.17 13.96 11.14
C GLN A 199 -6.76 12.67 11.69
N GLN A 200 -7.49 12.74 12.80
CA GLN A 200 -8.15 11.59 13.41
C GLN A 200 -9.14 10.94 12.43
N THR A 201 -9.94 11.76 11.75
CA THR A 201 -10.88 11.27 10.71
C THR A 201 -10.15 10.52 9.60
N ALA A 202 -9.01 11.03 9.13
CA ALA A 202 -8.23 10.36 8.09
C ALA A 202 -7.66 9.02 8.56
N VAL A 203 -7.16 8.98 9.80
CA VAL A 203 -6.64 7.74 10.41
C VAL A 203 -7.74 6.69 10.58
N ASP A 204 -8.91 7.11 11.09
CA ASP A 204 -10.04 6.19 11.31
C ASP A 204 -10.58 5.66 9.98
N ALA A 205 -10.73 6.53 8.98
CA ALA A 205 -11.14 6.14 7.63
C ALA A 205 -10.13 5.19 6.99
N TRP A 206 -8.83 5.49 7.11
CA TRP A 206 -7.76 4.62 6.59
C TRP A 206 -7.78 3.26 7.27
N ARG A 207 -7.87 3.21 8.60
CA ARG A 207 -7.95 1.96 9.37
C ARG A 207 -9.11 1.08 8.89
N ALA A 208 -10.28 1.67 8.65
CA ALA A 208 -11.45 0.96 8.16
C ALA A 208 -11.26 0.45 6.71
N ILE A 209 -10.71 1.27 5.83
CA ILE A 209 -10.52 0.94 4.41
C ILE A 209 -9.41 -0.10 4.23
N ASP A 210 -8.33 0.01 4.99
CA ASP A 210 -7.18 -0.89 4.88
C ASP A 210 -7.38 -2.22 5.59
N TRP A 211 -8.40 -2.35 6.44
CA TRP A 211 -8.69 -3.55 7.22
C TRP A 211 -8.81 -4.82 6.37
N LEU A 212 -9.59 -4.75 5.29
CA LEU A 212 -9.80 -5.89 4.37
C LEU A 212 -8.57 -6.18 3.50
N PRO A 213 -7.97 -5.20 2.82
CA PRO A 213 -6.76 -5.42 2.02
C PRO A 213 -5.60 -6.01 2.80
N ALA A 214 -5.36 -5.56 4.04
CA ALA A 214 -4.27 -6.07 4.85
C ALA A 214 -4.41 -7.56 5.14
N ARG A 215 -5.62 -8.02 5.47
CA ARG A 215 -5.92 -9.44 5.70
C ARG A 215 -5.79 -10.26 4.43
N LEU A 216 -6.30 -9.75 3.31
CA LEU A 216 -6.14 -10.41 2.02
C LEU A 216 -4.66 -10.53 1.61
N THR A 217 -3.86 -9.49 1.85
CA THR A 217 -2.41 -9.52 1.60
C THR A 217 -1.72 -10.54 2.51
N ALA A 218 -2.03 -10.54 3.81
CA ALA A 218 -1.46 -11.49 4.77
C ALA A 218 -1.78 -12.95 4.39
N ILE A 219 -3.03 -13.25 4.06
CA ILE A 219 -3.44 -14.58 3.57
C ILE A 219 -2.71 -14.93 2.26
N SER A 220 -2.59 -13.97 1.36
CA SER A 220 -1.89 -14.18 0.09
C SER A 220 -0.42 -14.54 0.29
N PHE A 221 0.26 -13.87 1.20
CA PHE A 221 1.65 -14.17 1.57
C PHE A 221 1.77 -15.51 2.28
N ALA A 222 0.80 -15.87 3.13
CA ALA A 222 0.73 -17.19 3.75
C ALA A 222 0.62 -18.31 2.69
N VAL A 223 -0.29 -18.18 1.74
CA VAL A 223 -0.51 -19.17 0.67
C VAL A 223 0.73 -19.36 -0.22
N VAL A 224 1.46 -18.29 -0.46
CA VAL A 224 2.63 -18.30 -1.38
C VAL A 224 3.94 -18.64 -0.65
N GLY A 225 4.01 -18.39 0.66
CA GLY A 225 5.15 -18.66 1.54
C GLY A 225 4.94 -19.91 2.41
N SER A 226 5.43 -19.86 3.67
CA SER A 226 5.08 -20.86 4.69
C SER A 226 3.74 -20.50 5.31
N PHE A 227 2.72 -21.33 5.02
CA PHE A 227 1.34 -21.06 5.49
C PHE A 227 1.24 -21.11 7.02
N GLU A 228 1.80 -22.16 7.61
CA GLU A 228 1.72 -22.40 9.06
C GLU A 228 2.39 -21.27 9.83
N ASP A 229 3.65 -20.96 9.50
CA ASP A 229 4.43 -19.92 10.18
C ASP A 229 3.83 -18.52 9.97
N ALA A 230 3.28 -18.24 8.79
CA ALA A 230 2.64 -16.96 8.50
C ALA A 230 1.35 -16.76 9.30
N ILE A 231 0.53 -17.81 9.45
CA ILE A 231 -0.69 -17.75 10.26
C ILE A 231 -0.35 -17.65 11.74
N ASP A 232 0.68 -18.34 12.21
CA ASP A 232 1.14 -18.26 13.59
C ASP A 232 1.73 -16.87 13.89
N GLY A 233 2.53 -16.31 12.98
CA GLY A 233 3.02 -14.95 13.08
C GLY A 233 1.87 -13.93 13.18
N TRP A 234 0.85 -14.06 12.36
CA TRP A 234 -0.33 -13.21 12.41
C TRP A 234 -1.13 -13.37 13.71
N ARG A 235 -1.39 -14.61 14.16
CA ARG A 235 -2.15 -14.88 15.39
C ARG A 235 -1.46 -14.37 16.65
N ASN A 236 -0.14 -14.42 16.67
CA ASN A 236 0.69 -13.98 17.78
C ASN A 236 1.02 -12.47 17.72
N TYR A 237 0.59 -11.79 16.66
CA TYR A 237 0.78 -10.35 16.56
C TYR A 237 -0.08 -9.62 17.60
N VAL A 238 0.59 -8.89 18.47
CA VAL A 238 -0.04 -8.01 19.46
C VAL A 238 0.15 -6.56 18.98
N PRO A 239 -0.93 -5.81 18.74
CA PRO A 239 -0.81 -4.40 18.39
C PRO A 239 -0.03 -3.65 19.45
N THR A 240 1.07 -3.01 19.07
CA THR A 240 1.81 -2.10 19.96
C THR A 240 0.95 -0.86 20.17
N SER A 241 0.87 -0.38 21.42
CA SER A 241 0.14 0.83 21.76
C SER A 241 0.53 2.01 20.86
N GLN A 242 -0.43 2.81 20.54
CA GLN A 242 -0.58 3.90 19.56
C GLN A 242 0.59 4.88 19.30
N ASP A 243 1.76 4.74 19.94
CA ASP A 243 2.82 5.75 19.90
C ASP A 243 3.65 5.78 18.61
N ASP A 244 3.67 4.72 17.80
CA ASP A 244 4.55 4.64 16.62
C ASP A 244 3.88 5.00 15.27
N GLY A 245 2.65 5.51 15.28
CA GLY A 245 1.95 5.92 14.05
C GLY A 245 1.68 4.80 13.03
N GLY A 246 2.02 3.55 13.37
CA GLY A 246 1.76 2.36 12.58
C GLY A 246 0.29 1.94 12.66
N SER A 247 -0.28 1.51 11.55
CA SER A 247 -1.61 0.89 11.51
C SER A 247 -1.52 -0.57 11.97
N ASP A 248 -2.53 -1.06 12.72
CA ASP A 248 -2.67 -2.49 13.01
C ASP A 248 -2.57 -3.35 11.75
N SER A 249 -3.04 -2.83 10.63
CA SER A 249 -2.94 -3.45 9.30
C SER A 249 -1.51 -3.66 8.85
N ASP A 250 -0.63 -2.67 9.05
CA ASP A 250 0.80 -2.77 8.70
C ASP A 250 1.48 -3.87 9.52
N GLY A 251 1.20 -3.92 10.82
CA GLY A 251 1.73 -4.95 11.71
C GLY A 251 1.29 -6.35 11.32
N ILE A 252 0.02 -6.54 10.95
CA ILE A 252 -0.51 -7.82 10.45
C ILE A 252 0.22 -8.26 9.17
N VAL A 253 0.41 -7.36 8.21
CA VAL A 253 1.12 -7.66 6.95
C VAL A 253 2.58 -8.03 7.23
N LEU A 254 3.26 -7.29 8.10
CA LEU A 254 4.66 -7.58 8.48
C LEU A 254 4.79 -8.89 9.26
N ALA A 255 3.88 -9.16 10.20
CA ALA A 255 3.88 -10.40 10.98
C ALA A 255 3.65 -11.63 10.10
N ALA A 256 2.67 -11.57 9.19
CA ALA A 256 2.44 -12.62 8.21
C ALA A 256 3.64 -12.80 7.26
N THR A 257 4.28 -11.71 6.83
CA THR A 257 5.49 -11.77 6.00
C THR A 257 6.66 -12.39 6.76
N SER A 258 6.85 -12.00 8.03
CA SER A 258 7.88 -12.55 8.91
C SER A 258 7.79 -14.09 8.97
N GLY A 259 6.60 -14.62 9.22
CA GLY A 259 6.36 -16.06 9.19
C GLY A 259 6.53 -16.68 7.80
N ALA A 260 5.94 -16.07 6.75
CA ALA A 260 5.96 -16.61 5.40
C ALA A 260 7.38 -16.85 4.84
N VAL A 261 8.37 -16.08 5.29
CA VAL A 261 9.77 -16.15 4.83
C VAL A 261 10.77 -16.43 5.95
N ASN A 262 10.30 -16.68 7.17
CA ASN A 262 11.11 -16.97 8.37
C ASN A 262 12.20 -15.91 8.65
N ILE A 263 11.82 -14.63 8.61
CA ILE A 263 12.72 -13.49 8.86
C ILE A 263 12.13 -12.61 9.96
N ARG A 264 12.95 -12.10 10.87
CA ARG A 264 12.51 -11.15 11.90
C ARG A 264 12.17 -9.80 11.29
N LEU A 265 10.88 -9.44 11.29
CA LEU A 265 10.37 -8.14 10.87
C LEU A 265 9.54 -7.51 11.99
N GLY A 266 9.38 -6.20 11.92
CA GLY A 266 8.69 -5.42 12.96
C GLY A 266 9.63 -5.03 14.10
N THR A 267 9.27 -3.98 14.83
CA THR A 267 9.91 -3.66 16.11
C THR A 267 9.61 -4.79 17.09
N ALA A 268 10.65 -5.38 17.65
CA ALA A 268 10.48 -6.36 18.72
C ALA A 268 9.54 -5.74 19.77
N VAL A 269 8.40 -6.39 20.04
CA VAL A 269 7.58 -6.08 21.20
C VAL A 269 8.39 -6.48 22.43
N SER A 270 9.39 -5.68 22.76
CA SER A 270 10.01 -5.67 24.05
C SER A 270 9.15 -4.78 24.92
N ASN A 271 8.55 -5.38 25.90
CA ASN A 271 8.09 -4.80 27.17
C ASN A 271 6.66 -5.17 27.56
N VAL A 272 6.32 -6.44 27.47
CA VAL A 272 5.52 -7.01 28.55
C VAL A 272 6.53 -7.68 29.49
N ALA A 273 6.66 -7.13 30.69
CA ALA A 273 7.58 -7.56 31.70
C ALA A 273 7.53 -9.10 31.89
N GLY A 274 8.60 -9.79 31.55
CA GLY A 274 8.84 -11.16 31.96
C GLY A 274 8.97 -12.22 30.85
N ALA A 275 8.66 -11.95 29.60
CA ALA A 275 8.93 -12.89 28.51
C ALA A 275 9.50 -12.12 27.31
N ALA A 276 10.83 -12.04 27.23
CA ALA A 276 11.52 -11.66 26.01
C ALA A 276 11.37 -12.79 24.98
N THR A 277 10.17 -12.94 24.44
CA THR A 277 9.97 -13.78 23.27
C THR A 277 10.50 -12.98 22.09
N GLN A 278 11.78 -13.19 21.77
CA GLN A 278 12.35 -12.64 20.53
C GLN A 278 11.44 -13.09 19.39
N PRO A 279 11.09 -12.19 18.44
CA PRO A 279 10.30 -12.60 17.29
C PRO A 279 10.99 -13.79 16.62
N ALA A 280 10.21 -14.84 16.34
CA ALA A 280 10.71 -16.03 15.68
C ALA A 280 11.25 -15.65 14.30
N GLY A 281 12.31 -16.32 13.84
CA GLY A 281 12.88 -16.10 12.53
C GLY A 281 14.36 -15.72 12.54
N GLN A 282 14.97 -15.77 11.37
CA GLN A 282 16.38 -15.46 11.14
C GLN A 282 16.60 -13.94 11.12
N GLN A 283 17.81 -13.50 11.42
CA GLN A 283 18.18 -12.11 11.22
C GLN A 283 18.11 -11.75 9.72
N PRO A 284 17.62 -10.53 9.39
CA PRO A 284 17.59 -10.08 8.00
C PRO A 284 19.00 -10.00 7.38
N GLU A 285 19.18 -10.68 6.24
CA GLU A 285 20.39 -10.70 5.45
C GLU A 285 20.09 -10.24 4.01
N VAL A 286 21.13 -9.84 3.26
CA VAL A 286 20.99 -9.36 1.88
C VAL A 286 20.33 -10.40 0.97
N ALA A 287 20.58 -11.68 1.21
CA ALA A 287 19.92 -12.78 0.48
C ALA A 287 18.39 -12.75 0.57
N HIS A 288 17.87 -12.30 1.72
CA HIS A 288 16.43 -12.22 1.96
C HIS A 288 15.72 -11.15 1.08
N LEU A 289 16.45 -10.15 0.58
CA LEU A 289 15.90 -9.18 -0.36
C LEU A 289 15.36 -9.86 -1.64
N ALA A 290 16.08 -10.85 -2.16
CA ALA A 290 15.62 -11.62 -3.32
C ALA A 290 14.40 -12.50 -2.99
N VAL A 291 14.36 -13.07 -1.78
CA VAL A 291 13.22 -13.88 -1.30
C VAL A 291 11.95 -13.04 -1.23
N ILE A 292 12.04 -11.82 -0.71
CA ILE A 292 10.90 -10.89 -0.64
C ILE A 292 10.40 -10.48 -2.02
N VAL A 293 11.30 -10.16 -2.95
CA VAL A 293 10.90 -9.90 -4.34
C VAL A 293 10.18 -11.11 -4.94
N GLY A 294 10.71 -12.31 -4.72
CA GLY A 294 10.08 -13.56 -5.15
C GLY A 294 8.69 -13.77 -4.52
N LEU A 295 8.52 -13.49 -3.22
CA LEU A 295 7.23 -13.57 -2.53
C LEU A 295 6.20 -12.63 -3.17
N VAL A 296 6.56 -11.36 -3.34
CA VAL A 296 5.67 -10.34 -3.94
C VAL A 296 5.26 -10.75 -5.36
N TRP A 297 6.20 -11.17 -6.20
CA TRP A 297 5.90 -11.58 -7.58
C TRP A 297 5.00 -12.81 -7.66
N ARG A 298 5.29 -13.84 -6.87
CA ARG A 298 4.44 -15.04 -6.80
C ARG A 298 3.02 -14.69 -6.34
N THR A 299 2.90 -13.76 -5.40
CA THR A 299 1.60 -13.27 -4.93
C THR A 299 0.86 -12.52 -6.03
N VAL A 300 1.53 -11.66 -6.81
CA VAL A 300 0.92 -10.99 -7.97
C VAL A 300 0.41 -12.01 -8.99
N VAL A 301 1.22 -13.03 -9.32
CA VAL A 301 0.81 -14.09 -10.23
C VAL A 301 -0.40 -14.86 -9.69
N MET A 302 -0.41 -15.20 -8.40
CA MET A 302 -1.55 -15.85 -7.75
C MET A 302 -2.84 -15.01 -7.88
N TRP A 303 -2.75 -13.70 -7.63
CA TRP A 303 -3.90 -12.80 -7.81
C TRP A 303 -4.38 -12.75 -9.26
N MET A 304 -3.44 -12.74 -10.22
CA MET A 304 -3.78 -12.77 -11.65
C MET A 304 -4.50 -14.06 -12.03
N VAL A 305 -4.05 -15.21 -11.53
CA VAL A 305 -4.72 -16.51 -11.76
C VAL A 305 -6.13 -16.49 -11.13
N LEU A 306 -6.27 -16.01 -9.90
CA LEU A 306 -7.56 -15.90 -9.24
C LEU A 306 -8.54 -15.01 -10.03
N LEU A 307 -8.11 -13.84 -10.48
CA LEU A 307 -8.92 -12.93 -11.29
C LEU A 307 -9.29 -13.53 -12.65
N ALA A 308 -8.38 -14.30 -13.27
CA ALA A 308 -8.66 -15.01 -14.51
C ALA A 308 -9.76 -16.07 -14.29
N LEU A 309 -9.65 -16.88 -13.24
CA LEU A 309 -10.66 -17.89 -12.89
C LEU A 309 -12.02 -17.26 -12.58
N LEU A 310 -12.04 -16.17 -11.81
CA LEU A 310 -13.29 -15.44 -11.52
C LEU A 310 -13.92 -14.84 -12.78
N THR A 311 -13.09 -14.36 -13.70
CA THR A 311 -13.58 -13.83 -15.00
C THR A 311 -14.15 -14.96 -15.86
N LEU A 312 -13.47 -16.11 -15.91
CA LEU A 312 -13.93 -17.30 -16.64
C LEU A 312 -15.24 -17.83 -16.05
N ALA A 313 -15.34 -17.96 -14.74
CA ALA A 313 -16.55 -18.40 -14.05
C ALA A 313 -17.77 -17.54 -14.40
N ARG A 314 -17.57 -16.21 -14.50
CA ARG A 314 -18.63 -15.27 -14.93
C ARG A 314 -19.02 -15.38 -16.41
N LEU A 315 -18.15 -15.91 -17.25
CA LEU A 315 -18.44 -16.10 -18.69
C LEU A 315 -19.19 -17.41 -18.96
N LEU A 316 -19.04 -18.38 -18.06
CA LEU A 316 -19.62 -19.73 -18.18
C LEU A 316 -20.95 -19.89 -17.41
N GLY A 317 -21.25 -19.01 -16.47
CA GLY A 317 -22.49 -18.99 -15.68
C GLY A 317 -23.35 -17.78 -16.01
#